data_7047311bbeb8df5571ef8a948412e0ed
#
_entry.id   7047311bbeb8df5571ef8a948412e0ed
#
_cell.length_a   1.000
_cell.length_b   1.000
_cell.length_c   1.000
_cell.angle_alpha   90.00
_cell.angle_beta   90.00
_cell.angle_gamma   90.00
#
_symmetry.space_group_name_H-M   'P 1'
#
loop_
_entity.id
_entity.type
_entity.pdbx_description
1 polymer ?
#
loop_
_entity_poly.entity_id
_entity_poly.type
_entity_poly.pdbx_seq_one_letter_code
_entity_poly.pdbx_strand_id
1 'polypeptide(L)'
;MKEWKNGRPWAAAARAALVMVLASACVLAGSAQAAGAVPDSGPAEGGRMVVPLGRTVGIKLFSDGVMVVGLSEVDTGAGRSAPARDCGLQAGDIITHINSEEVDTIEDVQQVLAQVGGEKMSIRASREGKPLQLTAQAVQCSADGAYKLGAWIRDSMAG
;
A
#
# COMPACT_ATOMS: atom_id res chain seq x y z
N MET A 1 47.06 57.19 -20.66
CA MET A 1 47.76 56.22 -19.80
C MET A 1 46.92 54.93 -19.81
N LYS A 2 47.43 53.89 -20.50
CA LYS A 2 46.75 52.59 -20.65
C LYS A 2 47.34 51.64 -19.64
N GLU A 3 46.57 51.25 -18.67
CA GLU A 3 46.92 50.20 -17.74
C GLU A 3 46.72 48.84 -18.38
N TRP A 4 47.79 48.12 -18.59
CA TRP A 4 47.80 46.77 -19.14
C TRP A 4 47.74 45.76 -18.01
N LYS A 5 46.54 45.21 -17.75
CA LYS A 5 46.36 44.08 -16.83
C LYS A 5 46.77 42.77 -17.49
N ASN A 6 48.04 42.40 -17.31
CA ASN A 6 48.56 41.07 -17.61
C ASN A 6 47.95 40.02 -16.69
N GLY A 7 46.77 39.53 -17.02
CA GLY A 7 46.26 38.29 -16.43
C GLY A 7 46.97 37.11 -17.10
N ARG A 8 47.89 36.48 -16.39
CA ARG A 8 48.64 35.32 -16.85
C ARG A 8 47.72 34.14 -17.14
N PRO A 9 47.46 33.78 -18.41
CA PRO A 9 46.50 32.70 -18.74
C PRO A 9 46.99 31.30 -18.31
N TRP A 10 48.27 31.16 -18.00
CA TRP A 10 48.86 29.90 -17.57
C TRP A 10 48.43 29.44 -16.15
N ALA A 11 48.11 30.38 -15.27
CA ALA A 11 47.63 30.05 -13.92
C ALA A 11 46.20 29.44 -13.96
N ALA A 12 45.38 29.84 -14.90
CA ALA A 12 44.05 29.25 -15.10
C ALA A 12 44.17 27.84 -15.72
N ALA A 13 45.07 27.65 -16.68
CA ALA A 13 45.34 26.34 -17.29
C ALA A 13 45.94 25.35 -16.30
N ALA A 14 46.83 25.81 -15.40
CA ALA A 14 47.42 24.97 -14.36
C ALA A 14 46.36 24.50 -13.33
N ARG A 15 45.40 25.36 -12.98
CA ARG A 15 44.29 24.99 -12.06
C ARG A 15 43.32 24.02 -12.72
N ALA A 16 43.03 24.18 -14.00
CA ALA A 16 42.17 23.25 -14.75
C ALA A 16 42.81 21.86 -14.87
N ALA A 17 44.10 21.79 -15.12
CA ALA A 17 44.85 20.54 -15.20
C ALA A 17 44.90 19.81 -13.82
N LEU A 18 45.08 20.56 -12.72
CA LEU A 18 45.08 19.99 -11.36
C LEU A 18 43.71 19.38 -10.99
N VAL A 19 42.61 20.04 -11.33
CA VAL A 19 41.27 19.54 -11.09
C VAL A 19 40.99 18.27 -11.90
N MET A 20 41.43 18.23 -13.16
CA MET A 20 41.28 17.04 -14.01
C MET A 20 42.08 15.83 -13.47
N VAL A 21 43.26 16.04 -12.97
CA VAL A 21 44.09 14.98 -12.39
C VAL A 21 43.50 14.47 -11.08
N LEU A 22 42.95 15.34 -10.23
CA LEU A 22 42.24 14.95 -9.02
C LEU A 22 40.92 14.21 -9.29
N ALA A 23 40.18 14.62 -10.33
CA ALA A 23 38.95 13.92 -10.72
C ALA A 23 39.23 12.52 -11.29
N SER A 24 40.33 12.35 -12.05
CA SER A 24 40.71 11.02 -12.57
C SER A 24 41.22 10.08 -11.50
N ALA A 25 41.84 10.59 -10.45
CA ALA A 25 42.28 9.77 -9.28
C ALA A 25 41.08 9.22 -8.47
N CYS A 26 39.98 9.96 -8.38
CA CYS A 26 38.76 9.49 -7.70
C CYS A 26 38.03 8.37 -8.46
N VAL A 27 38.13 8.32 -9.79
CA VAL A 27 37.48 7.26 -10.60
C VAL A 27 38.20 5.91 -10.47
N LEU A 28 39.51 5.92 -10.19
CA LEU A 28 40.30 4.70 -10.02
C LEU A 28 40.20 4.08 -8.62
N ALA A 29 39.66 4.77 -7.64
CA ALA A 29 39.50 4.30 -6.27
C ALA A 29 38.13 3.63 -5.98
N GLY A 30 37.22 3.61 -6.97
CA GLY A 30 35.83 3.22 -6.80
C GLY A 30 35.48 1.75 -7.11
N SER A 31 36.42 0.88 -7.40
CA SER A 31 36.14 -0.51 -7.73
C SER A 31 36.71 -1.55 -6.75
N ALA A 32 36.62 -1.25 -5.45
CA ALA A 32 36.66 -2.30 -4.44
C ALA A 32 35.27 -2.89 -4.33
N GLN A 33 34.89 -3.79 -5.25
CA GLN A 33 33.79 -4.70 -5.04
C GLN A 33 34.21 -5.61 -3.88
N ALA A 34 33.61 -5.36 -2.73
CA ALA A 34 33.57 -6.34 -1.67
C ALA A 34 32.78 -7.53 -2.25
N ALA A 35 33.48 -8.49 -2.83
CA ALA A 35 32.96 -9.81 -2.97
C ALA A 35 32.63 -10.27 -1.55
N GLY A 36 31.33 -10.21 -1.19
CA GLY A 36 30.82 -10.82 0.02
C GLY A 36 31.21 -12.28 -0.06
N ALA A 37 32.27 -12.65 0.63
CA ALA A 37 32.54 -14.03 0.93
C ALA A 37 31.32 -14.52 1.69
N VAL A 38 30.46 -15.26 1.02
CA VAL A 38 29.52 -16.15 1.68
C VAL A 38 30.40 -17.03 2.55
N PRO A 39 30.27 -17.02 3.88
CA PRO A 39 31.01 -17.96 4.67
C PRO A 39 30.59 -19.34 4.19
N ASP A 40 31.51 -20.04 3.56
CA ASP A 40 31.38 -21.48 3.31
C ASP A 40 31.24 -22.10 4.70
N SER A 41 29.98 -22.32 5.10
CA SER A 41 29.66 -23.12 6.26
C SER A 41 29.95 -24.56 5.87
N GLY A 42 31.25 -24.89 5.81
CA GLY A 42 31.69 -26.28 5.75
C GLY A 42 30.96 -27.05 6.86
N PRO A 43 30.67 -28.31 6.66
CA PRO A 43 29.94 -29.12 7.63
C PRO A 43 30.66 -29.03 8.97
N ALA A 44 30.05 -28.39 9.96
CA ALA A 44 30.52 -28.41 11.33
C ALA A 44 30.59 -29.91 11.72
N GLU A 45 31.80 -30.41 11.97
CA GLU A 45 31.97 -31.75 12.50
C GLU A 45 31.14 -31.89 13.80
N GLY A 46 30.09 -32.72 13.74
CA GLY A 46 29.14 -32.91 14.85
C GLY A 46 27.75 -32.33 14.64
N GLY A 47 27.46 -31.72 13.48
CA GLY A 47 26.10 -31.20 13.19
C GLY A 47 25.10 -32.37 13.05
N ARG A 48 24.03 -32.36 13.89
CA ARG A 48 22.89 -33.26 13.67
C ARG A 48 22.22 -32.86 12.38
N MET A 49 22.24 -33.77 11.41
CA MET A 49 21.46 -33.60 10.20
C MET A 49 19.97 -33.71 10.57
N VAL A 50 19.20 -32.65 10.42
CA VAL A 50 17.74 -32.63 10.65
C VAL A 50 17.06 -32.51 9.30
N VAL A 51 16.11 -33.37 9.03
CA VAL A 51 15.22 -33.23 7.87
C VAL A 51 13.99 -32.44 8.34
N PRO A 52 13.78 -31.24 7.84
CA PRO A 52 12.58 -30.50 8.19
C PRO A 52 11.37 -31.21 7.58
N LEU A 53 10.53 -31.78 8.42
CA LEU A 53 9.25 -32.34 8.03
C LEU A 53 8.19 -31.27 8.30
N GLY A 54 7.67 -30.69 7.25
CA GLY A 54 6.57 -29.72 7.29
C GLY A 54 5.44 -30.16 6.38
N ARG A 55 4.20 -30.00 6.84
CA ARG A 55 3.04 -30.03 5.97
C ARG A 55 2.56 -28.60 5.77
N THR A 56 2.22 -28.24 4.56
CA THR A 56 1.54 -26.97 4.30
C THR A 56 0.19 -27.01 4.97
N VAL A 57 -0.03 -26.12 5.94
CA VAL A 57 -1.32 -25.94 6.60
C VAL A 57 -1.86 -24.60 6.16
N GLY A 58 -3.01 -24.61 5.50
CA GLY A 58 -3.80 -23.40 5.22
C GLY A 58 -4.69 -23.13 6.40
N ILE A 59 -4.63 -21.93 6.95
CA ILE A 59 -5.56 -21.45 7.97
C ILE A 59 -6.52 -20.49 7.28
N LYS A 60 -7.82 -20.81 7.31
CA LYS A 60 -8.88 -19.90 6.86
C LYS A 60 -9.57 -19.35 8.09
N LEU A 61 -9.48 -18.04 8.31
CA LEU A 61 -10.20 -17.36 9.37
C LEU A 61 -11.51 -16.83 8.78
N PHE A 62 -12.62 -17.19 9.41
CA PHE A 62 -13.92 -16.62 9.12
C PHE A 62 -14.18 -15.52 10.15
N SER A 63 -14.63 -14.36 9.69
CA SER A 63 -15.16 -13.30 10.54
C SER A 63 -16.68 -13.23 10.33
N ASP A 64 -17.42 -12.92 11.38
CA ASP A 64 -18.84 -12.61 11.25
C ASP A 64 -18.96 -11.23 10.60
N GLY A 65 -19.06 -11.20 9.27
CA GLY A 65 -19.12 -9.98 8.46
C GLY A 65 -17.90 -9.68 7.61
N VAL A 66 -17.93 -8.57 6.89
CA VAL A 66 -16.87 -8.12 5.98
C VAL A 66 -16.02 -7.02 6.59
N MET A 67 -14.70 -7.17 6.50
CA MET A 67 -13.75 -6.20 7.05
C MET A 67 -13.49 -5.07 6.05
N VAL A 68 -13.56 -3.83 6.50
CA VAL A 68 -13.11 -2.65 5.75
C VAL A 68 -11.59 -2.56 5.84
N VAL A 69 -10.90 -2.72 4.71
CA VAL A 69 -9.42 -2.64 4.64
C VAL A 69 -8.92 -1.28 4.18
N GLY A 70 -9.79 -0.46 3.59
CA GLY A 70 -9.44 0.88 3.14
C GLY A 70 -10.65 1.64 2.62
N LEU A 71 -10.46 2.94 2.39
CA LEU A 71 -11.47 3.83 1.83
C LEU A 71 -10.91 4.52 0.59
N SER A 72 -11.78 4.72 -0.40
CA SER A 72 -11.46 5.43 -1.63
C SER A 72 -12.59 6.38 -2.03
N GLU A 73 -12.30 7.25 -2.96
CA GLU A 73 -13.31 8.05 -3.62
C GLU A 73 -13.94 7.27 -4.78
N VAL A 74 -15.17 7.58 -5.08
CA VAL A 74 -15.94 7.07 -6.22
C VAL A 74 -16.12 8.20 -7.22
N ASP A 75 -15.74 7.97 -8.47
CA ASP A 75 -15.99 8.93 -9.54
C ASP A 75 -17.47 8.84 -9.96
N THR A 76 -18.19 9.93 -9.80
CA THR A 76 -19.60 10.07 -10.18
C THR A 76 -19.72 11.03 -11.36
N GLY A 77 -20.87 11.07 -12.01
CA GLY A 77 -21.13 12.04 -13.09
C GLY A 77 -21.05 13.51 -12.65
N ALA A 78 -21.14 13.78 -11.35
CA ALA A 78 -21.09 15.12 -10.76
C ALA A 78 -19.72 15.44 -10.11
N GLY A 79 -18.77 14.51 -10.11
CA GLY A 79 -17.47 14.67 -9.46
C GLY A 79 -17.10 13.47 -8.58
N ARG A 80 -16.15 13.66 -7.65
CA ARG A 80 -15.74 12.62 -6.71
C ARG A 80 -16.53 12.68 -5.41
N SER A 81 -16.88 11.52 -4.88
CA SER A 81 -17.59 11.36 -3.62
C SER A 81 -16.98 10.24 -2.79
N ALA A 82 -17.02 10.34 -1.47
CA ALA A 82 -16.48 9.34 -0.55
C ALA A 82 -17.51 8.92 0.50
N PRO A 83 -18.63 8.28 0.11
CA PRO A 83 -19.75 8.01 1.00
C PRO A 83 -19.38 7.22 2.27
N ALA A 84 -18.47 6.27 2.15
CA ALA A 84 -18.00 5.49 3.29
C ALA A 84 -17.23 6.35 4.30
N ARG A 85 -16.41 7.29 3.82
CA ARG A 85 -15.71 8.24 4.69
C ARG A 85 -16.67 9.22 5.33
N ASP A 86 -17.61 9.73 4.55
CA ASP A 86 -18.57 10.76 4.99
C ASP A 86 -19.53 10.23 6.05
N CYS A 87 -19.88 8.93 6.01
CA CYS A 87 -20.68 8.30 7.05
C CYS A 87 -19.89 7.90 8.30
N GLY A 88 -18.55 7.97 8.28
CA GLY A 88 -17.68 7.69 9.41
C GLY A 88 -17.14 6.26 9.48
N LEU A 89 -17.24 5.47 8.40
CA LEU A 89 -16.54 4.18 8.30
C LEU A 89 -15.01 4.39 8.33
N GLN A 90 -14.31 3.42 8.88
CA GLN A 90 -12.85 3.41 8.98
C GLN A 90 -12.28 2.05 8.59
N ALA A 91 -11.01 2.02 8.19
CA ALA A 91 -10.30 0.78 8.03
C ALA A 91 -10.20 0.04 9.37
N GLY A 92 -10.46 -1.26 9.36
CA GLY A 92 -10.56 -2.10 10.55
C GLY A 92 -11.99 -2.30 11.07
N ASP A 93 -12.99 -1.59 10.55
CA ASP A 93 -14.40 -1.86 10.88
C ASP A 93 -14.83 -3.19 10.24
N ILE A 94 -15.64 -3.95 10.96
CA ILE A 94 -16.28 -5.17 10.46
C ILE A 94 -17.77 -4.87 10.27
N ILE A 95 -18.22 -4.84 9.03
CA ILE A 95 -19.64 -4.62 8.67
C ILE A 95 -20.34 -5.97 8.80
N THR A 96 -21.37 -6.02 9.64
CA THR A 96 -22.15 -7.24 9.88
C THR A 96 -23.52 -7.20 9.21
N HIS A 97 -24.11 -6.01 9.08
CA HIS A 97 -25.42 -5.86 8.44
C HIS A 97 -25.51 -4.55 7.67
N ILE A 98 -26.25 -4.58 6.58
CA ILE A 98 -26.70 -3.39 5.86
C ILE A 98 -28.23 -3.42 5.85
N ASN A 99 -28.86 -2.38 6.38
CA ASN A 99 -30.27 -2.36 6.75
C ASN A 99 -30.58 -3.50 7.75
N SER A 100 -31.40 -4.44 7.35
CA SER A 100 -31.74 -5.62 8.17
C SER A 100 -31.10 -6.91 7.65
N GLU A 101 -30.33 -6.82 6.55
CA GLU A 101 -29.69 -7.97 5.92
C GLU A 101 -28.29 -8.18 6.50
N GLU A 102 -28.00 -9.41 6.88
CA GLU A 102 -26.67 -9.86 7.30
C GLU A 102 -25.76 -9.95 6.06
N VAL A 103 -24.52 -9.53 6.21
CA VAL A 103 -23.53 -9.54 5.12
C VAL A 103 -22.24 -10.18 5.62
N ASP A 104 -21.91 -11.34 5.04
CA ASP A 104 -20.71 -12.11 5.37
C ASP A 104 -19.72 -12.17 4.24
N THR A 105 -20.18 -11.87 3.02
CA THR A 105 -19.37 -11.92 1.81
C THR A 105 -19.37 -10.58 1.06
N ILE A 106 -18.40 -10.43 0.16
CA ILE A 106 -18.32 -9.25 -0.72
C ILE A 106 -19.55 -9.21 -1.63
N GLU A 107 -19.99 -10.38 -2.09
CA GLU A 107 -21.15 -10.55 -2.96
C GLU A 107 -22.44 -10.08 -2.28
N ASP A 108 -22.65 -10.40 -1.00
CA ASP A 108 -23.81 -9.94 -0.22
C ASP A 108 -23.86 -8.41 -0.17
N VAL A 109 -22.71 -7.78 0.12
CA VAL A 109 -22.63 -6.32 0.13
C VAL A 109 -22.97 -5.73 -1.23
N GLN A 110 -22.45 -6.31 -2.31
CA GLN A 110 -22.74 -5.82 -3.67
C GLN A 110 -24.21 -5.98 -4.03
N GLN A 111 -24.82 -7.10 -3.65
CA GLN A 111 -26.24 -7.38 -3.89
C GLN A 111 -27.13 -6.37 -3.16
N VAL A 112 -26.87 -6.13 -1.88
CA VAL A 112 -27.63 -5.17 -1.07
C VAL A 112 -27.47 -3.75 -1.65
N LEU A 113 -26.25 -3.34 -2.03
CA LEU A 113 -26.01 -2.04 -2.64
C LEU A 113 -26.75 -1.87 -3.96
N ALA A 114 -26.85 -2.92 -4.78
CA ALA A 114 -27.61 -2.92 -6.02
C ALA A 114 -29.12 -2.81 -5.79
N GLN A 115 -29.65 -3.44 -4.73
CA GLN A 115 -31.06 -3.37 -4.36
C GLN A 115 -31.45 -2.01 -3.78
N VAL A 116 -30.64 -1.48 -2.85
CA VAL A 116 -30.90 -0.20 -2.18
C VAL A 116 -30.64 0.98 -3.13
N GLY A 117 -29.70 0.82 -4.05
CA GLY A 117 -29.35 1.87 -5.00
C GLY A 117 -28.79 3.10 -4.28
N GLY A 118 -29.29 4.27 -4.70
CA GLY A 118 -28.88 5.57 -4.13
C GLY A 118 -29.67 6.00 -2.90
N GLU A 119 -30.43 5.13 -2.25
CA GLU A 119 -31.18 5.45 -1.04
C GLU A 119 -30.27 5.40 0.21
N LYS A 120 -30.75 6.02 1.29
CA LYS A 120 -30.07 5.95 2.60
C LYS A 120 -30.21 4.55 3.17
N MET A 121 -29.10 4.02 3.69
CA MET A 121 -29.05 2.71 4.33
C MET A 121 -28.42 2.82 5.72
N SER A 122 -28.83 1.93 6.61
CA SER A 122 -28.21 1.75 7.92
C SER A 122 -27.15 0.67 7.84
N ILE A 123 -25.95 0.97 8.31
CA ILE A 123 -24.82 0.03 8.37
C ILE A 123 -24.57 -0.28 9.84
N ARG A 124 -24.65 -1.56 10.20
CA ARG A 124 -24.19 -2.03 11.51
C ARG A 124 -22.79 -2.60 11.35
N ALA A 125 -21.88 -2.11 12.13
CA ALA A 125 -20.49 -2.51 12.12
C ALA A 125 -19.96 -2.70 13.54
N SER A 126 -18.82 -3.34 13.66
CA SER A 126 -18.05 -3.47 14.89
C SER A 126 -16.69 -2.81 14.71
N ARG A 127 -16.31 -1.91 15.61
CA ARG A 127 -15.00 -1.28 15.69
C ARG A 127 -14.34 -1.64 17.02
N GLU A 128 -13.20 -2.33 16.97
CA GLU A 128 -12.50 -2.80 18.18
C GLU A 128 -13.43 -3.59 19.13
N GLY A 129 -14.32 -4.41 18.56
CA GLY A 129 -15.30 -5.20 19.33
C GLY A 129 -16.50 -4.41 19.87
N LYS A 130 -16.62 -3.11 19.57
CA LYS A 130 -17.74 -2.27 19.99
C LYS A 130 -18.74 -2.10 18.83
N PRO A 131 -20.05 -2.30 19.09
CA PRO A 131 -21.06 -2.13 18.06
C PRO A 131 -21.18 -0.66 17.65
N LEU A 132 -21.35 -0.43 16.37
CA LEU A 132 -21.44 0.86 15.73
C LEU A 132 -22.59 0.83 14.72
N GLN A 133 -23.39 1.89 14.69
CA GLN A 133 -24.41 2.07 13.67
C GLN A 133 -24.21 3.38 12.93
N LEU A 134 -24.12 3.28 11.61
CA LEU A 134 -23.88 4.40 10.71
C LEU A 134 -25.00 4.51 9.69
N THR A 135 -25.18 5.70 9.12
CA THR A 135 -26.08 5.90 7.99
C THR A 135 -25.26 6.34 6.79
N ALA A 136 -25.34 5.58 5.72
CA ALA A 136 -24.65 5.85 4.47
C ALA A 136 -25.63 5.97 3.30
N GLN A 137 -25.15 6.54 2.21
CA GLN A 137 -25.87 6.59 0.93
C GLN A 137 -24.89 6.27 -0.17
N ALA A 138 -25.11 5.16 -0.88
CA ALA A 138 -24.24 4.78 -1.99
C ALA A 138 -24.41 5.75 -3.17
N VAL A 139 -23.34 5.91 -3.93
CA VAL A 139 -23.32 6.74 -5.14
C VAL A 139 -23.09 5.89 -6.37
N GLN A 140 -23.68 6.29 -7.48
CA GLN A 140 -23.50 5.61 -8.75
C GLN A 140 -22.14 5.99 -9.35
N CYS A 141 -21.32 4.98 -9.63
CA CYS A 141 -20.04 5.14 -10.29
C CYS A 141 -20.25 5.41 -11.79
N SER A 142 -19.57 6.44 -12.31
CA SER A 142 -19.68 6.82 -13.73
C SER A 142 -19.04 5.81 -14.69
N ALA A 143 -18.10 4.99 -14.20
CA ALA A 143 -17.35 4.04 -15.03
C ALA A 143 -18.14 2.78 -15.37
N ASP A 144 -18.88 2.23 -14.40
CA ASP A 144 -19.60 0.94 -14.53
C ASP A 144 -21.09 1.04 -14.19
N GLY A 145 -21.56 2.20 -13.75
CA GLY A 145 -22.96 2.42 -13.36
C GLY A 145 -23.37 1.74 -12.05
N ALA A 146 -22.46 1.03 -11.38
CA ALA A 146 -22.73 0.33 -10.14
C ALA A 146 -22.80 1.30 -8.95
N TYR A 147 -23.63 0.95 -7.95
CA TYR A 147 -23.68 1.69 -6.69
C TYR A 147 -22.51 1.29 -5.78
N LYS A 148 -21.77 2.27 -5.29
CA LYS A 148 -20.58 2.07 -4.47
C LYS A 148 -20.57 2.98 -3.26
N LEU A 149 -19.95 2.50 -2.19
CA LEU A 149 -19.69 3.28 -0.98
C LEU A 149 -18.27 3.89 -0.97
N GLY A 150 -17.37 3.39 -1.82
CA GLY A 150 -15.96 3.77 -1.77
C GLY A 150 -15.22 3.13 -0.60
N ALA A 151 -15.58 1.90 -0.25
CA ALA A 151 -14.90 1.09 0.74
C ALA A 151 -14.28 -0.14 0.07
N TRP A 152 -13.04 -0.43 0.41
CA TRP A 152 -12.39 -1.70 0.10
C TRP A 152 -12.70 -2.69 1.21
N ILE A 153 -13.32 -3.80 0.87
CA ILE A 153 -13.78 -4.80 1.83
C ILE A 153 -13.15 -6.17 1.56
N ARG A 154 -13.07 -6.98 2.60
CA ARG A 154 -12.58 -8.36 2.55
C ARG A 154 -13.45 -9.24 3.44
N ASP A 155 -13.86 -10.39 2.94
CA ASP A 155 -14.75 -11.35 3.59
C ASP A 155 -14.02 -12.46 4.36
N SER A 156 -12.78 -12.75 3.98
CA SER A 156 -11.99 -13.78 4.66
C SER A 156 -10.52 -13.42 4.68
N MET A 157 -9.81 -13.81 5.72
CA MET A 157 -8.37 -13.77 5.78
C MET A 157 -7.80 -15.16 5.50
N ALA A 158 -7.31 -15.38 4.28
CA ALA A 158 -6.50 -16.53 3.93
C ALA A 158 -5.03 -16.17 4.11
N GLY A 159 -4.32 -16.87 4.93
CA GLY A 159 -2.89 -16.80 5.10
C GLY A 159 -2.16 -17.88 4.31
#